data_a5d9db156676c9b7467afc6c93831523
#
_entry.id   a5d9db156676c9b7467afc6c93831523
#
_cell.length_a   1.000
_cell.length_b   1.000
_cell.length_c   1.000
_cell.angle_alpha   90.00
_cell.angle_beta   90.00
_cell.angle_gamma   90.00
#
_symmetry.space_group_name_H-M   'P 1'
#
loop_
_entity.id
_entity.type
_entity.pdbx_description
1 polymer ?
#
loop_
_entity_poly.entity_id
_entity_poly.type
_entity_poly.pdbx_seq_one_letter_code
_entity_poly.pdbx_strand_id
1 'polypeptide(L)'
;YGTQAVELAQAVQADIIFSCLPTSTEVENLIAQVQLKAGSVWVDCTSGVPESAKKLVQRLEVHQVDFLDAPVSGQTIGAENATLTVMIGGKAAAFEKALPAIQAFGKVIQHVGEPGAGFAVKAVNNMLMAVSLCAAAEGFTALKAHGVNLNQALQCINASSGKSAVTEMILPQRVLNRAFPNTFALPLLAKDTGIALDLVREAALPAPVLALTQSLIQ
;
A
#
# COMPACT_ATOMS: atom_id res chain seq x y z
N TYR A 1 19.75 -4.32 -15.17
CA TYR A 1 19.73 -3.38 -14.03
C TYR A 1 20.99 -3.47 -13.15
N GLY A 2 22.03 -4.24 -13.51
CA GLY A 2 23.28 -4.36 -12.72
C GLY A 2 23.10 -5.04 -11.35
N THR A 3 22.00 -5.78 -11.15
CA THR A 3 21.71 -6.53 -9.92
C THR A 3 22.28 -7.95 -10.02
N GLN A 4 22.71 -8.47 -8.88
CA GLN A 4 23.19 -9.84 -8.73
C GLN A 4 22.23 -10.61 -7.83
N ALA A 5 21.81 -11.80 -8.25
CA ALA A 5 21.12 -12.75 -7.39
C ALA A 5 22.11 -13.34 -6.40
N VAL A 6 21.76 -13.32 -5.11
CA VAL A 6 22.58 -13.88 -4.04
C VAL A 6 21.70 -14.70 -3.10
N GLU A 7 22.30 -15.56 -2.30
CA GLU A 7 21.58 -16.28 -1.24
C GLU A 7 21.04 -15.30 -0.18
N LEU A 8 19.90 -15.65 0.42
CA LEU A 8 19.25 -14.81 1.44
C LEU A 8 20.20 -14.41 2.57
N ALA A 9 21.00 -15.35 3.06
CA ALA A 9 21.97 -15.10 4.12
C ALA A 9 23.00 -14.00 3.77
N GLN A 10 23.31 -13.84 2.50
CA GLN A 10 24.19 -12.79 1.99
C GLN A 10 23.42 -11.47 1.79
N ALA A 11 22.20 -11.53 1.24
CA ALA A 11 21.35 -10.35 0.99
C ALA A 11 21.10 -9.56 2.28
N VAL A 12 20.82 -10.24 3.39
CA VAL A 12 20.52 -9.60 4.69
C VAL A 12 21.75 -9.02 5.41
N GLN A 13 22.97 -9.12 4.84
CA GLN A 13 24.17 -8.43 5.34
C GLN A 13 24.36 -7.04 4.74
N ALA A 14 23.43 -6.56 3.90
CA ALA A 14 23.44 -5.22 3.36
C ALA A 14 23.16 -4.16 4.45
N ASP A 15 23.60 -2.91 4.22
CA ASP A 15 23.31 -1.79 5.12
C ASP A 15 21.84 -1.36 5.06
N ILE A 16 21.21 -1.50 3.88
CA ILE A 16 19.79 -1.26 3.64
C ILE A 16 19.19 -2.50 3.00
N ILE A 17 18.15 -3.04 3.61
CA ILE A 17 17.46 -4.26 3.18
C ILE A 17 16.03 -3.88 2.82
N PHE A 18 15.56 -4.27 1.64
CA PHE A 18 14.17 -4.07 1.24
C PHE A 18 13.42 -5.39 1.24
N SER A 19 12.22 -5.40 1.82
CA SER A 19 11.24 -6.49 1.65
C SER A 19 9.97 -5.97 0.96
N CYS A 20 9.34 -6.83 0.17
CA CYS A 20 8.03 -6.58 -0.43
C CYS A 20 7.34 -7.95 -0.59
N LEU A 21 6.60 -8.33 0.42
CA LEU A 21 5.98 -9.66 0.57
C LEU A 21 4.45 -9.53 0.63
N PRO A 22 3.68 -10.63 0.52
CA PRO A 22 2.22 -10.56 0.50
C PRO A 22 1.61 -10.02 1.80
N THR A 23 2.12 -10.40 2.95
CA THR A 23 1.61 -9.98 4.28
C THR A 23 2.73 -9.76 5.30
N SER A 24 2.39 -9.13 6.42
CA SER A 24 3.31 -8.95 7.55
C SER A 24 3.79 -10.29 8.13
N THR A 25 2.99 -11.35 8.06
CA THR A 25 3.35 -12.66 8.58
C THR A 25 4.57 -13.25 7.84
N GLU A 26 4.63 -13.11 6.52
CA GLU A 26 5.79 -13.55 5.75
C GLU A 26 7.05 -12.73 6.10
N VAL A 27 6.89 -11.42 6.35
CA VAL A 27 8.01 -10.56 6.78
C VAL A 27 8.51 -10.97 8.16
N GLU A 28 7.61 -11.17 9.13
CA GLU A 28 7.94 -11.63 10.48
C GLU A 28 8.66 -12.99 10.46
N ASN A 29 8.17 -13.93 9.64
CA ASN A 29 8.76 -15.26 9.47
C ASN A 29 10.15 -15.18 8.83
N LEU A 30 10.32 -14.31 7.82
CA LEU A 30 11.60 -14.11 7.17
C LEU A 30 12.65 -13.54 8.14
N ILE A 31 12.29 -12.47 8.86
CA ILE A 31 13.15 -11.85 9.87
C ILE A 31 13.53 -12.85 11.00
N ALA A 32 12.61 -13.79 11.31
CA ALA A 32 12.87 -14.81 12.31
C ALA A 32 13.96 -15.81 11.93
N GLN A 33 14.22 -15.99 10.65
CA GLN A 33 15.10 -17.04 10.11
C GLN A 33 16.48 -16.54 9.72
N VAL A 34 16.70 -15.21 9.78
CA VAL A 34 17.95 -14.61 9.28
C VAL A 34 18.72 -13.91 10.39
N GLN A 35 20.05 -13.92 10.24
CA GLN A 35 20.94 -13.15 11.10
C GLN A 35 21.26 -11.82 10.40
N LEU A 36 20.79 -10.73 10.96
CA LEU A 36 20.92 -9.40 10.41
C LEU A 36 22.24 -8.73 10.84
N LYS A 37 22.72 -7.85 9.99
CA LYS A 37 23.90 -7.01 10.26
C LYS A 37 23.52 -5.88 11.23
N ALA A 38 24.22 -5.78 12.35
CA ALA A 38 24.04 -4.66 13.28
C ALA A 38 24.28 -3.32 12.58
N GLY A 39 23.47 -2.33 12.89
CA GLY A 39 23.49 -1.02 12.26
C GLY A 39 22.80 -0.96 10.89
N SER A 40 22.21 -2.04 10.36
CA SER A 40 21.44 -2.01 9.13
C SER A 40 20.03 -1.39 9.34
N VAL A 41 19.37 -1.06 8.22
CA VAL A 41 17.98 -0.64 8.20
C VAL A 41 17.16 -1.62 7.35
N TRP A 42 16.11 -2.18 7.92
CA TRP A 42 15.10 -2.97 7.20
C TRP A 42 13.97 -2.06 6.75
N VAL A 43 13.74 -1.96 5.44
CA VAL A 43 12.69 -1.15 4.82
C VAL A 43 11.64 -2.11 4.24
N ASP A 44 10.46 -2.15 4.86
CA ASP A 44 9.39 -3.05 4.43
C ASP A 44 8.36 -2.35 3.56
N CYS A 45 8.38 -2.65 2.27
CA CYS A 45 7.45 -2.14 1.26
C CYS A 45 6.13 -2.95 1.17
N THR A 46 5.93 -3.91 2.03
CA THR A 46 4.69 -4.71 2.14
C THR A 46 3.50 -3.81 2.48
N SER A 47 2.30 -4.17 2.04
CA SER A 47 1.05 -3.62 2.61
C SER A 47 0.75 -4.39 3.90
N GLY A 48 1.35 -3.94 5.00
CA GLY A 48 1.38 -4.64 6.27
C GLY A 48 0.42 -4.10 7.31
N VAL A 49 0.43 -4.75 8.48
CA VAL A 49 -0.37 -4.41 9.66
C VAL A 49 0.44 -3.46 10.56
N PRO A 50 -0.10 -2.30 10.97
CA PRO A 50 0.63 -1.33 11.83
C PRO A 50 1.19 -1.92 13.12
N GLU A 51 0.43 -2.79 13.76
CA GLU A 51 0.88 -3.45 15.00
C GLU A 51 2.07 -4.40 14.78
N SER A 52 2.15 -5.04 13.60
CA SER A 52 3.32 -5.84 13.21
C SER A 52 4.59 -4.99 13.10
N ALA A 53 4.50 -3.78 12.51
CA ALA A 53 5.64 -2.86 12.44
C ALA A 53 6.17 -2.51 13.84
N LYS A 54 5.29 -2.21 14.80
CA LYS A 54 5.67 -1.91 16.18
C LYS A 54 6.39 -3.09 16.85
N LYS A 55 5.87 -4.32 16.65
CA LYS A 55 6.50 -5.55 17.18
C LYS A 55 7.87 -5.80 16.55
N LEU A 56 7.99 -5.59 15.22
CA LEU A 56 9.26 -5.76 14.51
C LEU A 56 10.31 -4.76 14.97
N VAL A 57 9.94 -3.50 15.21
CA VAL A 57 10.86 -2.51 15.80
C VAL A 57 11.41 -3.01 17.14
N GLN A 58 10.56 -3.44 18.08
CA GLN A 58 10.99 -3.93 19.39
C GLN A 58 11.91 -5.17 19.26
N ARG A 59 11.57 -6.08 18.36
CA ARG A 59 12.35 -7.29 18.10
C ARG A 59 13.72 -6.99 17.50
N LEU A 60 13.80 -6.05 16.56
CA LEU A 60 15.02 -5.73 15.82
C LEU A 60 15.96 -4.81 16.61
N GLU A 61 15.43 -4.03 17.54
CA GLU A 61 16.23 -3.12 18.37
C GLU A 61 17.30 -3.84 19.17
N VAL A 62 17.04 -5.04 19.69
CA VAL A 62 18.03 -5.87 20.42
C VAL A 62 19.18 -6.31 19.51
N HIS A 63 18.99 -6.30 18.21
CA HIS A 63 20.00 -6.61 17.19
C HIS A 63 20.65 -5.34 16.59
N GLN A 64 20.32 -4.16 17.11
CA GLN A 64 20.75 -2.87 16.57
C GLN A 64 20.38 -2.67 15.10
N VAL A 65 19.22 -3.15 14.69
CA VAL A 65 18.64 -2.99 13.34
C VAL A 65 17.44 -2.09 13.44
N ASP A 66 17.40 -1.03 12.64
CA ASP A 66 16.24 -0.18 12.53
C ASP A 66 15.23 -0.76 11.53
N PHE A 67 13.94 -0.52 11.76
CA PHE A 67 12.85 -0.94 10.90
C PHE A 67 12.05 0.27 10.43
N LEU A 68 11.73 0.30 9.13
CA LEU A 68 10.83 1.27 8.51
C LEU A 68 9.70 0.50 7.81
N ASP A 69 8.47 0.81 8.13
CA ASP A 69 7.33 0.44 7.31
C ASP A 69 7.19 1.47 6.19
N ALA A 70 7.37 1.01 4.96
CA ALA A 70 7.49 1.88 3.78
C ALA A 70 6.63 1.38 2.60
N PRO A 71 5.33 1.11 2.81
CA PRO A 71 4.46 0.64 1.74
C PRO A 71 4.40 1.63 0.59
N VAL A 72 4.18 1.07 -0.61
CA VAL A 72 4.22 1.82 -1.86
C VAL A 72 2.85 1.89 -2.55
N SER A 73 2.66 2.91 -3.37
CA SER A 73 1.51 3.06 -4.26
C SER A 73 1.99 3.52 -5.65
N GLY A 74 1.36 3.01 -6.72
CA GLY A 74 1.71 3.34 -8.11
C GLY A 74 1.71 2.13 -9.04
N GLN A 75 1.40 0.93 -8.54
CA GLN A 75 1.35 -0.32 -9.31
C GLN A 75 2.72 -0.68 -9.93
N THR A 76 2.75 -1.69 -10.81
CA THR A 76 3.96 -2.13 -11.53
C THR A 76 4.55 -1.02 -12.40
N ILE A 77 3.69 -0.26 -13.07
CA ILE A 77 4.12 0.86 -13.91
C ILE A 77 4.84 1.96 -13.11
N GLY A 78 4.40 2.22 -11.89
CA GLY A 78 5.08 3.16 -10.99
C GLY A 78 6.44 2.65 -10.54
N ALA A 79 6.57 1.34 -10.31
CA ALA A 79 7.84 0.71 -9.96
C ALA A 79 8.82 0.74 -11.14
N GLU A 80 8.37 0.38 -12.35
CA GLU A 80 9.18 0.40 -13.58
C GLU A 80 9.71 1.79 -13.91
N ASN A 81 8.90 2.83 -13.68
CA ASN A 81 9.25 4.21 -13.99
C ASN A 81 9.86 4.99 -12.81
N ALA A 82 10.12 4.32 -11.67
CA ALA A 82 10.59 4.95 -10.44
C ALA A 82 9.72 6.15 -9.99
N THR A 83 8.40 6.00 -10.09
CA THR A 83 7.42 7.06 -9.77
C THR A 83 6.50 6.68 -8.61
N LEU A 84 6.88 5.71 -7.80
CA LEU A 84 6.07 5.28 -6.66
C LEU A 84 5.89 6.39 -5.62
N THR A 85 4.73 6.39 -4.97
CA THR A 85 4.54 7.06 -3.69
C THR A 85 4.93 6.11 -2.58
N VAL A 86 5.82 6.55 -1.68
CA VAL A 86 6.32 5.78 -0.54
C VAL A 86 5.89 6.46 0.75
N MET A 87 5.19 5.75 1.60
CA MET A 87 4.63 6.24 2.87
C MET A 87 5.42 5.62 4.02
N ILE A 88 6.25 6.40 4.73
CA ILE A 88 7.25 5.84 5.64
C ILE A 88 6.88 6.10 7.10
N GLY A 89 6.79 5.04 7.89
CA GLY A 89 6.74 5.07 9.34
C GLY A 89 8.04 4.56 9.96
N GLY A 90 8.44 5.14 11.10
CA GLY A 90 9.62 4.73 11.84
C GLY A 90 10.52 5.86 12.27
N LYS A 91 11.70 5.54 12.82
CA LYS A 91 12.66 6.54 13.33
C LYS A 91 13.17 7.44 12.20
N ALA A 92 13.18 8.78 12.42
CA ALA A 92 13.65 9.75 11.45
C ALA A 92 15.12 9.50 11.00
N ALA A 93 15.99 9.12 11.91
CA ALA A 93 17.39 8.80 11.57
C ALA A 93 17.53 7.60 10.63
N ALA A 94 16.69 6.57 10.81
CA ALA A 94 16.63 5.42 9.91
C ALA A 94 16.09 5.82 8.53
N PHE A 95 15.06 6.68 8.49
CA PHE A 95 14.53 7.25 7.25
C PHE A 95 15.62 8.01 6.48
N GLU A 96 16.32 8.94 7.11
CA GLU A 96 17.40 9.70 6.47
C GLU A 96 18.50 8.79 5.90
N LYS A 97 18.85 7.73 6.65
CA LYS A 97 19.84 6.74 6.20
C LYS A 97 19.36 5.95 4.98
N ALA A 98 18.08 5.57 4.92
CA ALA A 98 17.52 4.79 3.83
C ALA A 98 17.09 5.65 2.62
N LEU A 99 16.88 6.95 2.80
CA LEU A 99 16.34 7.87 1.80
C LEU A 99 17.03 7.81 0.43
N PRO A 100 18.38 7.81 0.33
CA PRO A 100 19.04 7.73 -0.98
C PRO A 100 18.69 6.46 -1.77
N ALA A 101 18.49 5.33 -1.07
CA ALA A 101 18.10 4.08 -1.70
C ALA A 101 16.61 4.08 -2.11
N ILE A 102 15.75 4.69 -1.29
CA ILE A 102 14.31 4.81 -1.58
C ILE A 102 14.06 5.73 -2.78
N GLN A 103 14.87 6.77 -2.96
CA GLN A 103 14.80 7.69 -4.11
C GLN A 103 15.04 6.99 -5.45
N ALA A 104 15.67 5.80 -5.47
CA ALA A 104 15.86 5.03 -6.68
C ALA A 104 14.55 4.52 -7.31
N PHE A 105 13.45 4.43 -6.55
CA PHE A 105 12.15 3.94 -7.04
C PHE A 105 10.96 4.82 -6.63
N GLY A 106 11.14 5.73 -5.66
CA GLY A 106 10.12 6.62 -5.14
C GLY A 106 10.22 8.04 -5.68
N LYS A 107 9.11 8.61 -6.15
CA LYS A 107 9.00 10.02 -6.57
C LYS A 107 8.41 10.90 -5.47
N VAL A 108 7.35 10.42 -4.82
CA VAL A 108 6.73 11.08 -3.66
C VAL A 108 7.07 10.24 -2.44
N ILE A 109 7.97 10.76 -1.60
CA ILE A 109 8.47 10.05 -0.43
C ILE A 109 8.12 10.89 0.79
N GLN A 110 7.34 10.33 1.71
CA GLN A 110 6.87 11.06 2.89
C GLN A 110 7.11 10.23 4.16
N HIS A 111 7.84 10.81 5.11
CA HIS A 111 7.89 10.31 6.47
C HIS A 111 6.62 10.78 7.19
N VAL A 112 5.73 9.85 7.49
CA VAL A 112 4.36 10.14 7.96
C VAL A 112 4.17 9.93 9.46
N GLY A 113 5.19 9.43 10.16
CA GLY A 113 5.14 9.29 11.62
C GLY A 113 5.93 8.11 12.16
N GLU A 114 5.54 7.68 13.35
CA GLU A 114 6.12 6.58 14.11
C GLU A 114 5.91 5.21 13.43
N PRO A 115 6.56 4.13 13.89
CA PRO A 115 6.39 2.80 13.32
C PRO A 115 4.92 2.38 13.23
N GLY A 116 4.53 1.92 12.03
CA GLY A 116 3.17 1.54 11.65
C GLY A 116 2.38 2.66 10.96
N ALA A 117 2.85 3.91 10.99
CA ALA A 117 2.14 5.03 10.35
C ALA A 117 2.09 4.90 8.83
N GLY A 118 3.14 4.41 8.19
CA GLY A 118 3.16 4.14 6.74
C GLY A 118 2.12 3.08 6.36
N PHE A 119 2.08 1.95 7.07
CA PHE A 119 1.08 0.90 6.86
C PHE A 119 -0.34 1.42 7.08
N ALA A 120 -0.56 2.24 8.12
CA ALA A 120 -1.87 2.84 8.38
C ALA A 120 -2.33 3.74 7.22
N VAL A 121 -1.47 4.64 6.74
CA VAL A 121 -1.78 5.51 5.58
C VAL A 121 -2.07 4.69 4.33
N LYS A 122 -1.29 3.61 4.08
CA LYS A 122 -1.52 2.72 2.94
C LYS A 122 -2.86 1.99 3.03
N ALA A 123 -3.21 1.48 4.20
CA ALA A 123 -4.50 0.80 4.41
C ALA A 123 -5.68 1.75 4.15
N VAL A 124 -5.61 2.97 4.68
CA VAL A 124 -6.64 4.01 4.44
C VAL A 124 -6.70 4.41 2.97
N ASN A 125 -5.55 4.57 2.28
CA ASN A 125 -5.52 4.84 0.84
C ASN A 125 -6.27 3.75 0.05
N ASN A 126 -6.02 2.48 0.34
CA ASN A 126 -6.66 1.38 -0.37
C ASN A 126 -8.15 1.26 0.00
N MET A 127 -8.53 1.56 1.24
CA MET A 127 -9.93 1.67 1.65
C MET A 127 -10.68 2.78 0.88
N LEU A 128 -10.11 3.97 0.73
CA LEU A 128 -10.71 5.05 -0.06
C LEU A 128 -10.90 4.65 -1.52
N MET A 129 -9.96 3.91 -2.10
CA MET A 129 -10.11 3.34 -3.44
C MET A 129 -11.27 2.34 -3.49
N ALA A 130 -11.38 1.44 -2.50
CA ALA A 130 -12.45 0.45 -2.42
C ALA A 130 -13.85 1.09 -2.29
N VAL A 131 -14.00 2.09 -1.41
CA VAL A 131 -15.24 2.88 -1.27
C VAL A 131 -15.61 3.53 -2.58
N SER A 132 -14.64 4.18 -3.25
CA SER A 132 -14.87 4.82 -4.55
C SER A 132 -15.26 3.79 -5.63
N LEU A 133 -14.70 2.59 -5.59
CA LEU A 133 -15.03 1.52 -6.54
C LEU A 133 -16.47 1.02 -6.35
N CYS A 134 -16.90 0.76 -5.14
CA CYS A 134 -18.27 0.34 -4.84
C CYS A 134 -19.27 1.42 -5.26
N ALA A 135 -19.06 2.67 -4.84
CA ALA A 135 -19.93 3.78 -5.20
C ALA A 135 -20.00 4.02 -6.71
N ALA A 136 -18.86 3.92 -7.41
CA ALA A 136 -18.81 4.07 -8.87
C ALA A 136 -19.54 2.92 -9.58
N ALA A 137 -19.40 1.68 -9.10
CA ALA A 137 -20.09 0.52 -9.68
C ALA A 137 -21.61 0.69 -9.61
N GLU A 138 -22.16 1.11 -8.48
CA GLU A 138 -23.59 1.39 -8.31
C GLU A 138 -24.04 2.57 -9.17
N GLY A 139 -23.34 3.70 -9.10
CA GLY A 139 -23.70 4.92 -9.82
C GLY A 139 -23.67 4.75 -11.34
N PHE A 140 -22.61 4.13 -11.89
CA PHE A 140 -22.51 3.90 -13.33
C PHE A 140 -23.49 2.85 -13.83
N THR A 141 -23.86 1.87 -13.00
CA THR A 141 -24.93 0.92 -13.30
C THR A 141 -26.28 1.63 -13.41
N ALA A 142 -26.60 2.53 -12.47
CA ALA A 142 -27.81 3.35 -12.52
C ALA A 142 -27.83 4.27 -13.76
N LEU A 143 -26.73 4.96 -14.08
CA LEU A 143 -26.63 5.80 -15.29
C LEU A 143 -26.88 4.98 -16.56
N LYS A 144 -26.32 3.77 -16.63
CA LYS A 144 -26.58 2.85 -17.76
C LYS A 144 -28.05 2.47 -17.86
N ALA A 145 -28.72 2.18 -16.76
CA ALA A 145 -30.14 1.85 -16.72
C ALA A 145 -31.02 3.02 -17.19
N HIS A 146 -30.57 4.27 -17.00
CA HIS A 146 -31.22 5.48 -17.50
C HIS A 146 -30.82 5.85 -18.93
N GLY A 147 -30.09 5.01 -19.65
CA GLY A 147 -29.70 5.26 -21.05
C GLY A 147 -28.60 6.32 -21.23
N VAL A 148 -27.88 6.69 -20.17
CA VAL A 148 -26.82 7.67 -20.22
C VAL A 148 -25.57 7.09 -20.89
N ASN A 149 -24.93 7.86 -21.78
CA ASN A 149 -23.64 7.51 -22.35
C ASN A 149 -22.56 7.56 -21.26
N LEU A 150 -22.04 6.40 -20.87
CA LEU A 150 -21.11 6.29 -19.75
C LEU A 150 -19.77 7.00 -19.98
N ASN A 151 -19.29 7.06 -21.23
CA ASN A 151 -18.04 7.78 -21.54
C ASN A 151 -18.22 9.30 -21.39
N GLN A 152 -19.35 9.85 -21.83
CA GLN A 152 -19.67 11.26 -21.63
C GLN A 152 -19.92 11.60 -20.15
N ALA A 153 -20.65 10.73 -19.44
CA ALA A 153 -20.85 10.89 -18.01
C ALA A 153 -19.51 10.90 -17.25
N LEU A 154 -18.59 10.01 -17.62
CA LEU A 154 -17.26 9.93 -17.02
C LEU A 154 -16.45 11.21 -17.24
N GLN A 155 -16.51 11.82 -18.44
CA GLN A 155 -15.87 13.10 -18.72
C GLN A 155 -16.42 14.22 -17.82
N CYS A 156 -17.76 14.30 -17.67
CA CYS A 156 -18.39 15.28 -16.78
C CYS A 156 -17.99 15.08 -15.32
N ILE A 157 -18.02 13.84 -14.85
CA ILE A 157 -17.65 13.49 -13.46
C ILE A 157 -16.19 13.83 -13.18
N ASN A 158 -15.29 13.50 -14.11
CA ASN A 158 -13.85 13.79 -13.95
C ASN A 158 -13.50 15.29 -14.08
N ALA A 159 -14.37 16.09 -14.68
CA ALA A 159 -14.26 17.55 -14.68
C ALA A 159 -14.93 18.21 -13.46
N SER A 160 -15.50 17.41 -12.56
CA SER A 160 -16.31 17.86 -11.42
C SER A 160 -15.82 17.24 -10.09
N SER A 161 -16.51 17.51 -9.00
CA SER A 161 -16.16 17.05 -7.64
C SER A 161 -16.25 15.54 -7.41
N GLY A 162 -16.87 14.78 -8.31
CA GLY A 162 -16.94 13.33 -8.27
C GLY A 162 -15.68 12.60 -8.77
N LYS A 163 -14.65 13.33 -9.20
CA LYS A 163 -13.38 12.77 -9.67
C LYS A 163 -12.69 11.95 -8.58
N SER A 164 -12.18 10.78 -8.97
CA SER A 164 -11.36 9.89 -8.13
C SER A 164 -10.39 9.09 -9.00
N ALA A 165 -9.41 8.42 -8.40
CA ALA A 165 -8.53 7.50 -9.13
C ALA A 165 -9.34 6.38 -9.82
N VAL A 166 -10.47 5.98 -9.25
CA VAL A 166 -11.37 4.99 -9.85
C VAL A 166 -12.00 5.53 -11.12
N THR A 167 -12.56 6.73 -11.08
CA THR A 167 -13.21 7.32 -12.26
C THR A 167 -12.20 7.77 -13.32
N GLU A 168 -11.00 8.19 -12.92
CA GLU A 168 -9.98 8.68 -13.84
C GLU A 168 -9.20 7.56 -14.54
N MET A 169 -8.91 6.47 -13.83
CA MET A 169 -8.03 5.41 -14.34
C MET A 169 -8.73 4.05 -14.45
N ILE A 170 -9.41 3.60 -13.39
CA ILE A 170 -9.93 2.21 -13.33
C ILE A 170 -11.11 2.02 -14.26
N LEU A 171 -12.13 2.86 -14.17
CA LEU A 171 -13.32 2.72 -15.02
C LEU A 171 -13.00 2.77 -16.52
N PRO A 172 -12.30 3.79 -17.07
CA PRO A 172 -12.06 3.86 -18.51
C PRO A 172 -11.12 2.76 -19.01
N GLN A 173 -10.08 2.44 -18.25
CA GLN A 173 -9.02 1.54 -18.72
C GLN A 173 -9.32 0.06 -18.50
N ARG A 174 -10.29 -0.29 -17.65
CA ARG A 174 -10.52 -1.69 -17.24
C ARG A 174 -11.98 -2.13 -17.37
N VAL A 175 -12.93 -1.24 -17.06
CA VAL A 175 -14.35 -1.61 -16.98
C VAL A 175 -15.11 -1.22 -18.24
N LEU A 176 -15.06 0.05 -18.66
CA LEU A 176 -15.82 0.54 -19.81
C LEU A 176 -15.31 -0.04 -21.13
N ASN A 177 -14.00 -0.25 -21.26
CA ASN A 177 -13.38 -0.94 -22.41
C ASN A 177 -13.49 -2.48 -22.33
N ARG A 178 -14.04 -3.03 -21.23
CA ARG A 178 -14.23 -4.46 -20.97
C ARG A 178 -12.94 -5.29 -21.01
N ALA A 179 -11.79 -4.68 -20.73
CA ALA A 179 -10.50 -5.37 -20.72
C ALA A 179 -10.30 -6.23 -19.45
N PHE A 180 -10.86 -5.81 -18.32
CA PHE A 180 -10.80 -6.46 -17.00
C PHE A 180 -9.41 -7.06 -16.66
N PRO A 181 -8.31 -6.32 -16.80
CA PRO A 181 -6.98 -6.86 -16.52
C PRO A 181 -6.84 -7.13 -15.02
N ASN A 182 -6.25 -8.28 -14.67
CA ASN A 182 -5.95 -8.60 -13.27
C ASN A 182 -4.63 -7.92 -12.85
N THR A 183 -4.73 -6.65 -12.43
CA THR A 183 -3.58 -5.83 -12.00
C THR A 183 -3.49 -5.68 -10.48
N PHE A 184 -4.55 -6.02 -9.75
CA PHE A 184 -4.60 -6.03 -8.30
C PHE A 184 -5.62 -7.07 -7.83
N ALA A 185 -5.16 -8.07 -7.10
CA ALA A 185 -6.01 -9.17 -6.67
C ALA A 185 -7.01 -8.73 -5.60
N LEU A 186 -8.29 -9.08 -5.77
CA LEU A 186 -9.36 -8.73 -4.83
C LEU A 186 -9.07 -9.18 -3.39
N PRO A 187 -8.51 -10.38 -3.12
CA PRO A 187 -8.15 -10.77 -1.76
C PRO A 187 -7.13 -9.82 -1.09
N LEU A 188 -6.22 -9.21 -1.86
CA LEU A 188 -5.29 -8.21 -1.30
C LEU A 188 -6.00 -6.90 -0.97
N LEU A 189 -6.96 -6.48 -1.78
CA LEU A 189 -7.79 -5.32 -1.45
C LEU A 189 -8.64 -5.59 -0.22
N ALA A 190 -9.26 -6.76 -0.11
CA ALA A 190 -10.05 -7.17 1.05
C ALA A 190 -9.20 -7.21 2.34
N LYS A 191 -7.95 -7.69 2.24
CA LYS A 191 -6.99 -7.63 3.35
C LYS A 191 -6.70 -6.17 3.77
N ASP A 192 -6.36 -5.31 2.82
CA ASP A 192 -5.99 -3.92 3.12
C ASP A 192 -7.16 -3.12 3.71
N THR A 193 -8.39 -3.34 3.22
CA THR A 193 -9.59 -2.71 3.79
C THR A 193 -9.92 -3.26 5.18
N GLY A 194 -9.62 -4.53 5.44
CA GLY A 194 -9.70 -5.10 6.79
C GLY A 194 -8.77 -4.40 7.77
N ILE A 195 -7.51 -4.17 7.38
CA ILE A 195 -6.54 -3.42 8.18
C ILE A 195 -7.05 -2.00 8.49
N ALA A 196 -7.59 -1.30 7.48
CA ALA A 196 -8.15 0.04 7.70
C ALA A 196 -9.36 0.03 8.66
N LEU A 197 -10.21 -0.98 8.58
CA LEU A 197 -11.34 -1.13 9.49
C LEU A 197 -10.88 -1.41 10.93
N ASP A 198 -9.83 -2.21 11.11
CA ASP A 198 -9.27 -2.49 12.42
C ASP A 198 -8.67 -1.24 13.05
N LEU A 199 -7.98 -0.38 12.30
CA LEU A 199 -7.51 0.94 12.78
C LEU A 199 -8.64 1.80 13.36
N VAL A 200 -9.80 1.82 12.70
CA VAL A 200 -10.96 2.60 13.17
C VAL A 200 -11.57 1.97 14.42
N ARG A 201 -11.62 0.64 14.49
CA ARG A 201 -12.07 -0.10 15.67
C ARG A 201 -11.17 0.12 16.89
N GLU A 202 -9.85 0.07 16.70
CA GLU A 202 -8.87 0.37 17.75
C GLU A 202 -9.02 1.80 18.29
N ALA A 203 -9.40 2.77 17.44
CA ALA A 203 -9.72 4.13 17.83
C ALA A 203 -11.12 4.30 18.45
N ALA A 204 -11.90 3.22 18.58
CA ALA A 204 -13.29 3.23 19.07
C ALA A 204 -14.21 4.21 18.31
N LEU A 205 -13.97 4.37 17.00
CA LEU A 205 -14.74 5.27 16.13
C LEU A 205 -15.81 4.49 15.33
N PRO A 206 -17.00 5.07 15.10
CA PRO A 206 -17.97 4.46 14.19
C PRO A 206 -17.50 4.60 12.73
N ALA A 207 -17.57 3.52 11.97
CA ALA A 207 -17.16 3.50 10.57
C ALA A 207 -18.16 2.72 9.68
N PRO A 208 -19.41 3.15 9.56
CA PRO A 208 -20.44 2.41 8.82
C PRO A 208 -20.10 2.27 7.33
N VAL A 209 -19.53 3.28 6.69
CA VAL A 209 -19.13 3.24 5.28
C VAL A 209 -18.03 2.20 5.06
N LEU A 210 -17.00 2.17 5.93
CA LEU A 210 -15.90 1.22 5.83
C LEU A 210 -16.38 -0.21 6.07
N ALA A 211 -17.23 -0.41 7.07
CA ALA A 211 -17.81 -1.72 7.39
C ALA A 211 -18.66 -2.26 6.24
N LEU A 212 -19.51 -1.44 5.62
CA LEU A 212 -20.28 -1.82 4.45
C LEU A 212 -19.38 -2.15 3.25
N THR A 213 -18.41 -1.29 2.96
CA THR A 213 -17.45 -1.52 1.85
C THR A 213 -16.70 -2.84 2.06
N GLN A 214 -16.23 -3.12 3.27
CA GLN A 214 -15.56 -4.38 3.58
C GLN A 214 -16.45 -5.60 3.30
N SER A 215 -17.73 -5.54 3.66
CA SER A 215 -18.68 -6.63 3.40
C SER A 215 -19.00 -6.83 1.93
N LEU A 216 -18.86 -5.79 1.09
CA LEU A 216 -19.12 -5.87 -0.36
C LEU A 216 -17.94 -6.46 -1.15
N ILE A 217 -16.73 -6.43 -0.59
CA ILE A 217 -15.51 -6.89 -1.27
C ILE A 217 -14.93 -8.21 -0.72
N GLN A 218 -15.51 -8.75 0.36
CA GLN A 218 -15.24 -10.10 0.87
C GLN A 218 -16.00 -11.16 0.07
#